data_94a698c3a50363eb5b5e5f0034ec1d83
#
_entry.id   94a698c3a50363eb5b5e5f0034ec1d83
#
_cell.length_a   1.000
_cell.length_b   1.000
_cell.length_c   1.000
_cell.angle_alpha   90.00
_cell.angle_beta   90.00
_cell.angle_gamma   90.00
#
_symmetry.space_group_name_H-M   'P 1'
#
loop_
_entity.id
_entity.type
_entity.pdbx_description
1 polymer ?
#
loop_
_entity_poly.entity_id
_entity_poly.type
_entity_poly.pdbx_seq_one_letter_code
_entity_poly.pdbx_strand_id
1 'polypeptide(L)'
;MNRPLKVLVVDDEPDIVEILSYNLTKENFEVSKAYNGYEAVSFALKNHPDLIIMDIRMPEMNGIEACRMIKKNEFMKNIPVLFLTADNDEYTSLSAVEAGGDHFVTKPIRPSILMGMIHELIKD
;
A
#
# COMPACT_ATOMS: atom_id res chain seq x y z
N MET A 1 12.47 -10.22 20.53
CA MET A 1 12.00 -11.13 19.45
C MET A 1 11.13 -10.39 18.49
N ASN A 2 11.52 -10.38 17.25
CA ASN A 2 10.79 -9.64 16.23
C ASN A 2 9.86 -10.54 15.45
N ARG A 3 8.58 -10.17 15.42
CA ARG A 3 7.64 -10.81 14.52
C ARG A 3 7.88 -10.29 13.09
N PRO A 4 7.52 -11.04 12.07
CA PRO A 4 7.57 -10.51 10.71
C PRO A 4 6.64 -9.32 10.59
N LEU A 5 7.06 -8.31 9.85
CA LEU A 5 6.22 -7.16 9.58
C LEU A 5 5.17 -7.54 8.55
N LYS A 6 3.97 -7.03 8.75
CA LYS A 6 2.81 -7.34 7.91
C LYS A 6 2.63 -6.27 6.85
N VAL A 7 2.59 -6.68 5.60
CA VAL A 7 2.38 -5.77 4.47
C VAL A 7 1.12 -6.20 3.73
N LEU A 8 0.23 -5.26 3.51
CA LEU A 8 -0.96 -5.48 2.68
C LEU A 8 -0.68 -4.90 1.29
N VAL A 9 -0.79 -5.75 0.28
CA VAL A 9 -0.61 -5.34 -1.12
C VAL A 9 -1.97 -5.25 -1.78
N VAL A 10 -2.28 -4.10 -2.37
CA VAL A 10 -3.58 -3.82 -2.98
C VAL A 10 -3.40 -3.35 -4.43
N ASP A 11 -3.95 -4.11 -5.36
CA ASP A 11 -3.95 -3.75 -6.78
C ASP A 11 -5.02 -4.58 -7.45
N ASP A 12 -5.74 -4.02 -8.42
CA ASP A 12 -6.77 -4.76 -9.12
C ASP A 12 -6.20 -5.68 -10.20
N GLU A 13 -4.91 -5.56 -10.48
CA GLU A 13 -4.22 -6.46 -11.42
C GLU A 13 -3.57 -7.60 -10.63
N PRO A 14 -4.08 -8.84 -10.76
CA PRO A 14 -3.53 -9.95 -9.98
C PRO A 14 -2.05 -10.21 -10.20
N ASP A 15 -1.56 -9.97 -11.42
CA ASP A 15 -0.15 -10.18 -11.73
C ASP A 15 0.75 -9.27 -10.91
N ILE A 16 0.33 -8.02 -10.70
CA ILE A 16 1.10 -7.07 -9.90
C ILE A 16 1.12 -7.53 -8.44
N VAL A 17 -0.04 -7.94 -7.93
CA VAL A 17 -0.13 -8.43 -6.56
C VAL A 17 0.78 -9.63 -6.35
N GLU A 18 0.81 -10.57 -7.30
CA GLU A 18 1.65 -11.76 -7.18
C GLU A 18 3.13 -11.43 -7.22
N ILE A 19 3.55 -10.55 -8.13
CA ILE A 19 4.95 -10.16 -8.23
C ILE A 19 5.43 -9.47 -6.95
N LEU A 20 4.64 -8.52 -6.46
CA LEU A 20 5.00 -7.80 -5.24
C LEU A 20 5.02 -8.74 -4.04
N SER A 21 4.02 -9.62 -3.95
CA SER A 21 3.93 -10.56 -2.83
C SER A 21 5.12 -11.52 -2.81
N TYR A 22 5.52 -12.00 -3.98
CA TYR A 22 6.68 -12.88 -4.08
C TYR A 22 7.95 -12.18 -3.56
N ASN A 23 8.19 -10.96 -4.03
CA ASN A 23 9.39 -10.23 -3.63
C ASN A 23 9.40 -9.89 -2.14
N LEU A 24 8.24 -9.49 -1.61
CA LEU A 24 8.13 -9.17 -0.20
C LEU A 24 8.29 -10.40 0.68
N THR A 25 7.72 -11.52 0.27
CA THR A 25 7.84 -12.76 1.03
C THR A 25 9.31 -13.21 1.08
N LYS A 26 10.05 -13.02 0.01
CA LYS A 26 11.48 -13.32 -0.01
C LYS A 26 12.26 -12.48 1.00
N GLU A 27 11.77 -11.29 1.30
CA GLU A 27 12.40 -10.40 2.28
C GLU A 27 11.84 -10.60 3.68
N ASN A 28 11.15 -11.70 3.89
CA ASN A 28 10.61 -12.11 5.20
C ASN A 28 9.45 -11.25 5.73
N PHE A 29 8.75 -10.56 4.84
CA PHE A 29 7.51 -9.89 5.23
C PHE A 29 6.36 -10.89 5.19
N GLU A 30 5.40 -10.70 6.07
CA GLU A 30 4.15 -11.45 6.03
C GLU A 30 3.20 -10.68 5.14
N VAL A 31 2.82 -11.25 4.00
CA VAL A 31 2.09 -10.52 2.97
C VAL A 31 0.64 -10.94 2.92
N SER A 32 -0.25 -9.96 2.84
CA SER A 32 -1.66 -10.18 2.58
C SER A 32 -2.04 -9.43 1.31
N LYS A 33 -3.11 -9.86 0.68
CA LYS A 33 -3.49 -9.37 -0.65
C LYS A 33 -4.93 -8.85 -0.64
N ALA A 34 -5.14 -7.77 -1.38
CA ALA A 34 -6.49 -7.25 -1.63
C ALA A 34 -6.52 -6.75 -3.07
N TYR A 35 -7.70 -6.76 -3.67
CA TYR A 35 -7.82 -6.49 -5.10
C TYR A 35 -8.69 -5.27 -5.41
N ASN A 36 -9.15 -4.58 -4.40
CA ASN A 36 -9.88 -3.31 -4.56
C ASN A 36 -9.85 -2.53 -3.24
N GLY A 37 -10.34 -1.30 -3.28
CA GLY A 37 -10.31 -0.42 -2.13
C GLY A 37 -11.15 -0.90 -0.95
N TYR A 38 -12.29 -1.52 -1.24
CA TYR A 38 -13.16 -2.04 -0.18
C TYR A 38 -12.48 -3.16 0.60
N GLU A 39 -11.86 -4.09 -0.13
CA GLU A 39 -11.11 -5.17 0.51
C GLU A 39 -9.97 -4.62 1.34
N ALA A 40 -9.29 -3.59 0.82
CA ALA A 40 -8.16 -2.99 1.53
C ALA A 40 -8.59 -2.42 2.87
N VAL A 41 -9.67 -1.64 2.89
CA VAL A 41 -10.17 -1.03 4.13
C VAL A 41 -10.61 -2.10 5.11
N SER A 42 -11.38 -3.07 4.63
CA SER A 42 -11.88 -4.15 5.47
C SER A 42 -10.74 -4.97 6.09
N PHE A 43 -9.76 -5.32 5.26
CA PHE A 43 -8.62 -6.10 5.73
C PHE A 43 -7.78 -5.31 6.74
N ALA A 44 -7.52 -4.03 6.45
CA ALA A 44 -6.72 -3.19 7.34
C ALA A 44 -7.37 -3.06 8.71
N LEU A 45 -8.69 -2.91 8.73
CA LEU A 45 -9.42 -2.79 9.98
C LEU A 45 -9.31 -4.06 10.83
N LYS A 46 -9.38 -5.22 10.20
CA LYS A 46 -9.36 -6.50 10.91
C LYS A 46 -7.96 -6.93 11.33
N ASN A 47 -6.96 -6.64 10.53
CA ASN A 47 -5.65 -7.27 10.67
C ASN A 47 -4.51 -6.31 10.98
N HIS A 48 -4.74 -5.03 10.90
CA HIS A 48 -3.75 -3.97 11.24
C HIS A 48 -2.36 -4.22 10.64
N PRO A 49 -2.22 -4.13 9.31
CA PRO A 49 -0.90 -4.29 8.70
C PRO A 49 0.04 -3.16 9.13
N ASP A 50 1.33 -3.43 9.04
CA ASP A 50 2.35 -2.44 9.37
C ASP A 50 2.60 -1.48 8.23
N LEU A 51 2.19 -1.85 7.01
CA LEU A 51 2.34 -1.04 5.81
C LEU A 51 1.29 -1.46 4.80
N ILE A 52 0.74 -0.50 4.06
CA ILE A 52 -0.15 -0.78 2.95
C ILE A 52 0.51 -0.26 1.67
N ILE A 53 0.66 -1.13 0.67
CA ILE A 53 1.11 -0.76 -0.67
C ILE A 53 -0.13 -0.84 -1.54
N MET A 54 -0.55 0.28 -2.12
CA MET A 54 -1.84 0.35 -2.76
C MET A 54 -1.82 1.11 -4.08
N ASP A 55 -2.36 0.47 -5.12
CA ASP A 55 -2.56 1.12 -6.40
C ASP A 55 -3.59 2.24 -6.26
N ILE A 56 -3.42 3.31 -7.03
CA ILE A 56 -4.37 4.42 -7.00
C ILE A 56 -5.59 4.10 -7.86
N ARG A 57 -5.36 3.63 -9.09
CA ARG A 57 -6.45 3.44 -10.04
C ARG A 57 -7.05 2.05 -9.96
N MET A 58 -8.16 1.98 -9.26
CA MET A 58 -8.92 0.74 -9.12
C MET A 58 -10.40 1.03 -9.33
N PRO A 59 -11.17 0.07 -9.88
CA PRO A 59 -12.61 0.31 -10.06
C PRO A 59 -13.33 0.40 -8.72
N GLU A 60 -14.48 1.04 -8.74
CA GLU A 60 -15.38 1.25 -7.60
C GLU A 60 -14.80 2.19 -6.55
N MET A 61 -13.89 1.71 -5.71
CA MET A 61 -13.22 2.57 -4.74
C MET A 61 -11.72 2.61 -5.09
N ASN A 62 -11.22 3.76 -5.49
CA ASN A 62 -9.81 3.89 -5.82
C ASN A 62 -8.95 4.00 -4.56
N GLY A 63 -7.62 3.94 -4.75
CA GLY A 63 -6.68 3.93 -3.63
C GLY A 63 -6.72 5.20 -2.79
N ILE A 64 -6.99 6.33 -3.41
CA ILE A 64 -7.06 7.61 -2.68
C ILE A 64 -8.25 7.60 -1.75
N GLU A 65 -9.41 7.14 -2.23
CA GLU A 65 -10.61 7.04 -1.41
C GLU A 65 -10.41 6.06 -0.25
N ALA A 66 -9.80 4.92 -0.54
CA ALA A 66 -9.51 3.94 0.51
C ALA A 66 -8.57 4.51 1.55
N CYS A 67 -7.53 5.23 1.12
CA CYS A 67 -6.59 5.87 2.02
C CYS A 67 -7.28 6.87 2.94
N ARG A 68 -8.18 7.69 2.38
CA ARG A 68 -8.93 8.64 3.22
C ARG A 68 -9.71 7.93 4.31
N MET A 69 -10.37 6.82 3.97
CA MET A 69 -11.12 6.06 4.98
C MET A 69 -10.21 5.50 6.05
N ILE A 70 -9.05 4.97 5.64
CA ILE A 70 -8.08 4.42 6.59
C ILE A 70 -7.56 5.52 7.51
N LYS A 71 -7.20 6.67 6.96
CA LYS A 71 -6.60 7.74 7.75
C LYS A 71 -7.60 8.45 8.67
N LYS A 72 -8.89 8.31 8.41
CA LYS A 72 -9.93 8.84 9.31
C LYS A 72 -10.25 7.93 10.47
N ASN A 73 -9.82 6.69 10.41
CA ASN A 73 -10.12 5.72 11.45
C ASN A 73 -9.06 5.76 12.55
N GLU A 74 -9.50 5.88 13.79
CA GLU A 74 -8.58 6.00 14.94
C GLU A 74 -7.64 4.81 15.08
N PHE A 75 -8.10 3.63 14.68
CA PHE A 75 -7.30 2.40 14.83
C PHE A 75 -6.33 2.18 13.68
N MET A 76 -6.52 2.86 12.54
CA MET A 76 -5.74 2.63 11.34
C MET A 76 -4.95 3.85 10.87
N LYS A 77 -5.22 5.02 11.42
CA LYS A 77 -4.68 6.27 10.86
C LYS A 77 -3.15 6.35 10.84
N ASN A 78 -2.49 5.57 11.66
CA ASN A 78 -1.03 5.59 11.73
C ASN A 78 -0.36 4.55 10.83
N ILE A 79 -1.14 3.74 10.10
CA ILE A 79 -0.58 2.77 9.17
C ILE A 79 -0.03 3.53 7.95
N PRO A 80 1.26 3.40 7.64
CA PRO A 80 1.80 4.08 6.45
C PRO A 80 1.21 3.51 5.17
N VAL A 81 0.92 4.40 4.21
CA VAL A 81 0.38 4.01 2.90
C VAL A 81 1.36 4.45 1.82
N LEU A 82 1.84 3.48 1.05
CA LEU A 82 2.70 3.72 -0.10
C LEU A 82 1.88 3.47 -1.36
N PHE A 83 1.68 4.51 -2.17
CA PHE A 83 0.89 4.40 -3.38
C PHE A 83 1.71 3.92 -4.57
N LEU A 84 1.08 3.08 -5.38
CA LEU A 84 1.60 2.69 -6.69
C LEU A 84 0.86 3.51 -7.73
N THR A 85 1.58 4.12 -8.66
CA THR A 85 0.93 4.90 -9.70
C THR A 85 1.60 4.69 -11.05
N ALA A 86 0.80 4.53 -12.10
CA ALA A 86 1.29 4.45 -13.46
C ALA A 86 1.44 5.86 -14.05
N ASP A 87 1.08 6.86 -13.30
CA ASP A 87 0.81 8.20 -13.78
C ASP A 87 1.64 9.23 -13.01
N ASN A 88 2.27 10.13 -13.72
CA ASN A 88 2.97 11.25 -13.10
C ASN A 88 2.07 12.48 -13.05
N ASP A 89 0.77 12.27 -13.07
CA ASP A 89 -0.19 13.35 -13.01
C ASP A 89 -0.06 14.08 -11.67
N GLU A 90 0.27 15.35 -11.76
CA GLU A 90 0.46 16.21 -10.61
C GLU A 90 -0.80 16.29 -9.75
N TYR A 91 -1.96 16.33 -10.39
CA TYR A 91 -3.23 16.37 -9.67
C TYR A 91 -3.45 15.10 -8.84
N THR A 92 -3.16 13.95 -9.43
CA THR A 92 -3.30 12.66 -8.72
C THR A 92 -2.35 12.61 -7.53
N SER A 93 -1.11 13.05 -7.71
CA SER A 93 -0.12 13.07 -6.63
C SER A 93 -0.55 13.97 -5.49
N LEU A 94 -1.07 15.16 -5.81
CA LEU A 94 -1.55 16.08 -4.79
C LEU A 94 -2.72 15.49 -4.02
N SER A 95 -3.68 14.90 -4.73
CA SER A 95 -4.84 14.28 -4.10
C SER A 95 -4.43 13.15 -3.16
N ALA A 96 -3.42 12.37 -3.56
CA ALA A 96 -2.93 11.27 -2.74
C ALA A 96 -2.25 11.79 -1.48
N VAL A 97 -1.48 12.86 -1.57
CA VAL A 97 -0.87 13.49 -0.40
C VAL A 97 -1.95 14.02 0.55
N GLU A 98 -2.96 14.69 0.02
CA GLU A 98 -4.05 15.22 0.83
C GLU A 98 -4.84 14.12 1.52
N ALA A 99 -4.91 12.94 0.92
CA ALA A 99 -5.59 11.79 1.50
C ALA A 99 -4.75 11.12 2.61
N GLY A 100 -3.50 11.55 2.79
CA GLY A 100 -2.64 11.02 3.83
C GLY A 100 -1.63 9.98 3.34
N GLY A 101 -1.39 9.91 2.02
CA GLY A 101 -0.37 9.01 1.48
C GLY A 101 1.01 9.43 1.95
N ASP A 102 1.81 8.45 2.31
CA ASP A 102 3.14 8.70 2.86
C ASP A 102 4.23 8.69 1.80
N HIS A 103 4.07 7.86 0.79
CA HIS A 103 5.05 7.76 -0.30
C HIS A 103 4.40 7.30 -1.58
N PHE A 104 5.11 7.47 -2.70
CA PHE A 104 4.65 7.10 -4.03
C PHE A 104 5.74 6.35 -4.77
N VAL A 105 5.36 5.32 -5.53
CA VAL A 105 6.26 4.62 -6.43
C VAL A 105 5.58 4.54 -7.80
N THR A 106 6.30 4.96 -8.84
CA THR A 106 5.78 4.92 -10.21
C THR A 106 6.01 3.53 -10.80
N LYS A 107 5.00 2.98 -11.45
CA LYS A 107 5.13 1.75 -12.22
C LYS A 107 5.92 2.02 -13.50
N PRO A 108 6.69 1.08 -14.03
CA PRO A 108 6.91 -0.28 -13.53
C PRO A 108 7.77 -0.29 -12.27
N ILE A 109 7.43 -1.17 -11.36
CA ILE A 109 8.06 -1.21 -10.05
C ILE A 109 9.34 -2.02 -10.10
N ARG A 110 10.41 -1.43 -9.59
CA ARG A 110 11.69 -2.13 -9.44
C ARG A 110 11.78 -2.65 -8.02
N PRO A 111 11.87 -3.97 -7.83
CA PRO A 111 11.85 -4.53 -6.47
C PRO A 111 12.90 -3.95 -5.53
N SER A 112 14.12 -3.71 -6.00
CA SER A 112 15.16 -3.18 -5.13
C SER A 112 14.86 -1.76 -4.64
N ILE A 113 14.26 -0.93 -5.50
CA ILE A 113 13.89 0.43 -5.13
C ILE A 113 12.73 0.40 -4.15
N LEU A 114 11.75 -0.45 -4.43
CA LEU A 114 10.61 -0.61 -3.55
C LEU A 114 11.05 -1.08 -2.16
N MET A 115 11.95 -2.06 -2.09
CA MET A 115 12.46 -2.56 -0.81
C MET A 115 13.15 -1.45 -0.03
N GLY A 116 13.94 -0.61 -0.70
CA GLY A 116 14.59 0.51 -0.05
C GLY A 116 13.59 1.49 0.56
N MET A 117 12.53 1.79 -0.17
CA MET A 117 11.49 2.69 0.35
C MET A 117 10.74 2.08 1.52
N ILE A 118 10.45 0.80 1.45
CA ILE A 118 9.76 0.10 2.53
C ILE A 118 10.61 0.15 3.80
N HIS A 119 11.89 -0.14 3.68
CA HIS A 119 12.78 -0.11 4.84
C HIS A 119 12.83 1.27 5.48
N GLU A 120 12.76 2.34 4.66
CA GLU A 120 12.73 3.69 5.19
C GLU A 120 11.42 3.99 5.93
N LEU A 121 10.29 3.51 5.40
CA LEU A 121 8.98 3.79 5.98
C LEU A 121 8.73 3.06 7.30
N ILE A 122 9.27 1.86 7.45
CA ILE A 122 8.98 1.03 8.63
C ILE A 122 10.13 0.94 9.61
N LYS A 123 11.20 1.65 9.34
CA LYS A 123 12.33 1.64 10.25
C LYS A 123 12.05 2.55 11.46
N ASP A 124 12.50 2.15 12.59
CA ASP A 124 12.34 2.94 13.83
C ASP A 124 13.40 4.00 13.98
#